data_8f4060a047d987d686f919716667d08c
#
_entry.id   8f4060a047d987d686f919716667d08c
#
_cell.length_a   1.000
_cell.length_b   1.000
_cell.length_c   1.000
_cell.angle_alpha   90.00
_cell.angle_beta   90.00
_cell.angle_gamma   90.00
#
_symmetry.space_group_name_H-M   'P 1'
#
loop_
_entity.id
_entity.type
_entity.pdbx_description
1 polymer ?
#
loop_
_entity_poly.entity_id
_entity_poly.type
_entity_poly.pdbx_seq_one_letter_code
_entity_poly.pdbx_strand_id
1 'polypeptide(L)'
;MTKNGKAGITFKRNESNGQSLKLPCGQCIGCRIRRSKEWAIRCIHEASCHNQNCFVTLTYDDKHIPHDHGLRKSDVQKFLKRLRKRFPGKTIRYYMCGEYGEQFGRPHYHLLLFGFDFPDKKFWQERKEKRFYRSQVLESLWPFGYSSISDVTFESAAYVARYVMKKINGKNATKHYRKTDPETGESFDVQPEYNSMSLKPGIAYHWFNRYSSDVYPEDCVTHKGKKIQTPRYYDKQLEATNPGEYEIIKKRRIIKAQKNAENNTYDRLKTRESITKSKQSLYQRPLK
;
A
#
# COMPACT_ATOMS: atom_id res chain seq x y z
N MET A 1 11.16 -28.05 15.37
CA MET A 1 12.24 -27.55 14.48
C MET A 1 11.78 -27.72 13.03
N THR A 2 12.00 -26.75 12.16
CA THR A 2 11.71 -26.92 10.74
C THR A 2 12.67 -27.95 10.13
N LYS A 3 12.34 -28.55 9.00
CA LYS A 3 13.16 -29.55 8.26
C LYS A 3 14.64 -29.15 8.05
N ASN A 4 15.00 -27.90 8.28
CA ASN A 4 16.35 -27.34 8.13
C ASN A 4 17.01 -26.93 9.48
N GLY A 5 16.57 -27.47 10.62
CA GLY A 5 17.15 -27.17 11.94
C GLY A 5 16.94 -25.76 12.49
N LYS A 6 16.24 -24.87 11.77
CA LYS A 6 15.95 -23.51 12.23
C LYS A 6 14.70 -23.48 13.11
N ALA A 7 14.74 -22.66 14.18
CA ALA A 7 13.58 -22.39 15.00
C ALA A 7 12.46 -21.78 14.15
N GLY A 8 11.28 -22.40 14.12
CA GLY A 8 10.10 -21.95 13.38
C GLY A 8 8.98 -21.52 14.33
N ILE A 9 8.04 -20.73 13.81
CA ILE A 9 6.81 -20.37 14.52
C ILE A 9 5.75 -21.40 14.15
N THR A 10 5.16 -22.06 15.15
CA THR A 10 3.99 -22.93 14.98
C THR A 10 2.77 -22.30 15.63
N PHE A 11 1.60 -22.51 15.03
CA PHE A 11 0.30 -22.13 15.62
C PHE A 11 -0.37 -23.34 16.30
N LYS A 12 0.25 -24.50 16.25
CA LYS A 12 -0.23 -25.72 16.87
C LYS A 12 0.36 -25.85 18.26
N ARG A 13 -0.49 -25.96 19.27
CA ARG A 13 -0.08 -26.03 20.67
C ARG A 13 0.79 -27.27 20.96
N ASN A 14 0.52 -28.38 20.31
CA ASN A 14 1.24 -29.64 20.50
C ASN A 14 2.65 -29.67 19.90
N GLU A 15 2.97 -28.72 19.02
CA GLU A 15 4.27 -28.60 18.36
C GLU A 15 5.12 -27.47 18.97
N SER A 16 4.61 -26.78 20.00
CA SER A 16 5.30 -25.64 20.61
C SER A 16 6.21 -26.11 21.75
N ASN A 17 7.33 -25.43 21.92
CA ASN A 17 8.24 -25.61 23.07
C ASN A 17 7.77 -24.88 24.34
N GLY A 18 6.51 -24.44 24.40
CA GLY A 18 5.94 -23.69 25.51
C GLY A 18 6.22 -22.18 25.49
N GLN A 19 7.06 -21.69 24.60
CA GLN A 19 7.32 -20.26 24.46
C GLN A 19 6.24 -19.60 23.61
N SER A 20 5.61 -18.55 24.13
CA SER A 20 4.62 -17.76 23.37
C SER A 20 5.23 -16.51 22.78
N LEU A 21 4.92 -16.22 21.50
CA LEU A 21 5.37 -15.04 20.81
C LEU A 21 4.15 -14.19 20.40
N LYS A 22 4.13 -12.91 20.83
CA LYS A 22 3.12 -11.95 20.41
C LYS A 22 3.45 -11.42 19.01
N LEU A 23 2.62 -11.72 18.04
CA LEU A 23 2.76 -11.25 16.66
C LEU A 23 1.78 -10.11 16.37
N PRO A 24 2.16 -9.12 15.53
CA PRO A 24 1.21 -8.14 15.02
C PRO A 24 0.10 -8.84 14.24
N CYS A 25 -1.16 -8.58 14.59
CA CYS A 25 -2.32 -9.24 13.97
C CYS A 25 -2.54 -8.89 12.50
N GLY A 26 -1.93 -7.80 11.99
CA GLY A 26 -2.09 -7.30 10.62
C GLY A 26 -3.43 -6.62 10.33
N GLN A 27 -4.45 -6.79 11.18
CA GLN A 27 -5.82 -6.36 10.92
C GLN A 27 -6.28 -5.16 11.76
N CYS A 28 -5.74 -4.99 13.00
CA CYS A 28 -6.12 -3.86 13.84
C CYS A 28 -5.67 -2.52 13.23
N ILE A 29 -6.30 -1.43 13.68
CA ILE A 29 -6.03 -0.09 13.14
C ILE A 29 -4.55 0.29 13.20
N GLY A 30 -3.85 -0.07 14.27
CA GLY A 30 -2.42 0.17 14.43
C GLY A 30 -1.57 -0.54 13.37
N CYS A 31 -1.83 -1.82 13.11
CA CYS A 31 -1.15 -2.60 12.07
C CYS A 31 -1.42 -2.04 10.66
N ARG A 32 -2.67 -1.65 10.41
CA ARG A 32 -3.09 -1.06 9.13
C ARG A 32 -2.39 0.27 8.87
N ILE A 33 -2.41 1.19 9.84
CA ILE A 33 -1.72 2.50 9.74
C ILE A 33 -0.22 2.30 9.52
N ARG A 34 0.43 1.40 10.29
CA ARG A 34 1.85 1.12 10.11
C ARG A 34 2.15 0.65 8.69
N ARG A 35 1.41 -0.33 8.18
CA ARG A 35 1.57 -0.85 6.83
C ARG A 35 1.38 0.24 5.76
N SER A 36 0.40 1.13 5.94
CA SER A 36 0.19 2.26 5.03
C SER A 36 1.39 3.21 5.02
N LYS A 37 1.92 3.56 6.20
CA LYS A 37 3.10 4.42 6.31
C LYS A 37 4.35 3.77 5.70
N GLU A 38 4.57 2.48 5.95
CA GLU A 38 5.68 1.72 5.35
C GLU A 38 5.63 1.77 3.81
N TRP A 39 4.46 1.58 3.21
CA TRP A 39 4.31 1.67 1.76
C TRP A 39 4.41 3.09 1.24
N ALA A 40 3.83 4.08 1.94
CA ALA A 40 3.94 5.47 1.55
C ALA A 40 5.40 5.92 1.47
N ILE A 41 6.19 5.61 2.51
CA ILE A 41 7.61 5.98 2.53
C ILE A 41 8.39 5.27 1.43
N ARG A 42 8.13 3.97 1.19
CA ARG A 42 8.78 3.24 0.10
C ARG A 42 8.44 3.81 -1.27
N CYS A 43 7.19 4.22 -1.49
CA CYS A 43 6.79 4.84 -2.75
C CYS A 43 7.45 6.21 -2.96
N ILE A 44 7.63 7.01 -1.91
CA ILE A 44 8.37 8.28 -1.99
C ILE A 44 9.84 8.05 -2.26
N HIS A 45 10.47 7.07 -1.62
CA HIS A 45 11.85 6.71 -1.88
C HIS A 45 12.05 6.15 -3.30
N GLU A 46 11.10 5.38 -3.82
CA GLU A 46 11.12 4.97 -5.22
C GLU A 46 11.01 6.19 -6.14
N ALA A 47 10.06 7.09 -5.87
CA ALA A 47 9.86 8.29 -6.68
C ALA A 47 11.11 9.19 -6.71
N SER A 48 11.84 9.31 -5.59
CA SER A 48 13.08 10.10 -5.52
C SER A 48 14.24 9.53 -6.36
N CYS A 49 14.15 8.27 -6.79
CA CYS A 49 15.11 7.66 -7.69
C CYS A 49 14.83 7.95 -9.18
N HIS A 50 13.76 8.66 -9.49
CA HIS A 50 13.30 8.93 -10.85
C HIS A 50 12.99 10.41 -11.06
N ASN A 51 13.35 10.94 -12.23
CA ASN A 51 13.11 12.35 -12.58
C ASN A 51 11.63 12.64 -12.89
N GLN A 52 10.89 11.64 -13.31
CA GLN A 52 9.48 11.78 -13.70
C GLN A 52 8.64 10.76 -12.96
N ASN A 53 7.54 11.21 -12.38
CA ASN A 53 6.59 10.34 -11.69
C ASN A 53 5.19 10.94 -11.82
N CYS A 54 4.15 10.12 -11.87
CA CYS A 54 2.77 10.60 -11.84
C CYS A 54 1.85 9.67 -11.07
N PHE A 55 0.79 10.24 -10.54
CA PHE A 55 -0.32 9.52 -9.93
C PHE A 55 -1.48 9.50 -10.93
N VAL A 56 -1.93 8.31 -11.29
CA VAL A 56 -3.00 8.08 -12.26
C VAL A 56 -4.22 7.50 -11.57
N THR A 57 -5.39 8.02 -11.87
CA THR A 57 -6.68 7.42 -11.52
C THR A 57 -7.39 6.97 -12.79
N LEU A 58 -7.88 5.73 -12.79
CA LEU A 58 -8.65 5.12 -13.88
C LEU A 58 -10.01 4.70 -13.35
N THR A 59 -11.07 5.07 -14.05
CA THR A 59 -12.46 4.81 -13.64
C THR A 59 -13.26 4.34 -14.86
N TYR A 60 -14.13 3.36 -14.69
CA TYR A 60 -15.04 2.97 -15.76
C TYR A 60 -16.15 4.03 -15.94
N ASP A 61 -16.59 4.24 -17.17
CA ASP A 61 -17.86 4.91 -17.48
C ASP A 61 -19.03 3.91 -17.37
N ASP A 62 -20.26 4.37 -17.60
CA ASP A 62 -21.45 3.53 -17.43
C ASP A 62 -21.56 2.45 -18.52
N LYS A 63 -20.96 2.68 -19.69
CA LYS A 63 -20.99 1.72 -20.82
C LYS A 63 -20.00 0.58 -20.64
N HIS A 64 -18.92 0.81 -19.92
CA HIS A 64 -17.81 -0.14 -19.79
C HIS A 64 -17.66 -0.73 -18.38
N ILE A 65 -18.51 -0.32 -17.45
CA ILE A 65 -18.49 -0.92 -16.11
C ILE A 65 -18.79 -2.43 -16.22
N PRO A 66 -18.01 -3.31 -15.59
CA PRO A 66 -18.32 -4.73 -15.59
C PRO A 66 -19.73 -5.01 -15.05
N HIS A 67 -20.43 -6.00 -15.62
CA HIS A 67 -21.81 -6.35 -15.24
C HIS A 67 -21.98 -6.60 -13.73
N ASP A 68 -21.03 -7.29 -13.09
CA ASP A 68 -21.02 -7.52 -11.65
C ASP A 68 -20.50 -6.33 -10.84
N HIS A 69 -20.21 -5.19 -11.46
CA HIS A 69 -19.58 -4.02 -10.86
C HIS A 69 -18.25 -4.34 -10.13
N GLY A 70 -17.57 -5.41 -10.54
CA GLY A 70 -16.36 -5.93 -9.91
C GLY A 70 -15.06 -5.35 -10.50
N LEU A 71 -14.01 -5.36 -9.68
CA LEU A 71 -12.65 -5.02 -10.13
C LEU A 71 -12.12 -6.03 -11.14
N ARG A 72 -11.45 -5.57 -12.19
CA ARG A 72 -10.82 -6.40 -13.22
C ARG A 72 -9.31 -6.19 -13.26
N LYS A 73 -8.55 -7.15 -12.73
CA LYS A 73 -7.07 -7.11 -12.78
C LYS A 73 -6.53 -7.09 -14.20
N SER A 74 -7.18 -7.82 -15.10
CA SER A 74 -6.80 -7.90 -16.50
C SER A 74 -6.77 -6.55 -17.21
N ASP A 75 -7.69 -5.65 -16.87
CA ASP A 75 -7.81 -4.38 -17.59
C ASP A 75 -6.67 -3.44 -17.25
N VAL A 76 -6.26 -3.39 -15.97
CA VAL A 76 -5.08 -2.64 -15.56
C VAL A 76 -3.79 -3.29 -16.08
N GLN A 77 -3.71 -4.61 -16.13
CA GLN A 77 -2.57 -5.30 -16.72
C GLN A 77 -2.46 -4.97 -18.22
N LYS A 78 -3.58 -4.96 -18.96
CA LYS A 78 -3.62 -4.55 -20.36
C LYS A 78 -3.24 -3.07 -20.52
N PHE A 79 -3.74 -2.18 -19.64
CA PHE A 79 -3.32 -0.77 -19.60
C PHE A 79 -1.81 -0.64 -19.44
N LEU A 80 -1.20 -1.28 -18.46
CA LEU A 80 0.25 -1.24 -18.24
C LEU A 80 1.05 -1.83 -19.42
N LYS A 81 0.54 -2.86 -20.07
CA LYS A 81 1.16 -3.41 -21.29
C LYS A 81 1.09 -2.41 -22.46
N ARG A 82 -0.08 -1.80 -22.71
CA ARG A 82 -0.24 -0.75 -23.73
C ARG A 82 0.66 0.45 -23.47
N LEU A 83 0.73 0.90 -22.20
CA LEU A 83 1.61 2.01 -21.78
C LEU A 83 3.07 1.72 -22.11
N ARG A 84 3.58 0.55 -21.73
CA ARG A 84 4.97 0.16 -22.02
C ARG A 84 5.24 -0.01 -23.52
N LYS A 85 4.28 -0.53 -24.26
CA LYS A 85 4.38 -0.65 -25.73
C LYS A 85 4.40 0.73 -26.42
N ARG A 86 3.63 1.70 -25.89
CA ARG A 86 3.58 3.07 -26.44
C ARG A 86 4.86 3.87 -26.18
N PHE A 87 5.58 3.57 -25.09
CA PHE A 87 6.78 4.24 -24.68
C PHE A 87 7.95 3.24 -24.52
N PRO A 88 8.44 2.69 -25.64
CA PRO A 88 9.56 1.75 -25.61
C PRO A 88 10.82 2.46 -25.08
N GLY A 89 11.68 1.74 -24.38
CA GLY A 89 12.90 2.29 -23.77
C GLY A 89 12.68 3.01 -22.42
N LYS A 90 11.44 3.25 -21.99
CA LYS A 90 11.15 3.77 -20.64
C LYS A 90 10.97 2.63 -19.64
N THR A 91 11.74 2.65 -18.56
CA THR A 91 11.53 1.73 -17.43
C THR A 91 10.40 2.27 -16.55
N ILE A 92 9.18 1.80 -16.79
CA ILE A 92 8.00 2.23 -16.03
C ILE A 92 7.74 1.25 -14.90
N ARG A 93 7.98 1.68 -13.67
CA ARG A 93 7.66 0.94 -12.45
C ARG A 93 6.36 1.47 -11.85
N TYR A 94 5.71 0.67 -11.03
CA TYR A 94 4.41 1.06 -10.49
C TYR A 94 4.12 0.48 -9.10
N TYR A 95 3.27 1.16 -8.36
CA TYR A 95 2.53 0.67 -7.20
C TYR A 95 1.07 1.08 -7.37
N MET A 96 0.13 0.15 -7.25
CA MET A 96 -1.28 0.41 -7.53
C MET A 96 -2.21 -0.27 -6.56
N CYS A 97 -3.45 0.23 -6.47
CA CYS A 97 -4.57 -0.46 -5.88
C CYS A 97 -5.79 -0.43 -6.81
N GLY A 98 -6.62 -1.49 -6.71
CA GLY A 98 -8.00 -1.48 -7.16
C GLY A 98 -8.91 -1.36 -5.95
N GLU A 99 -9.89 -0.47 -6.03
CA GLU A 99 -10.86 -0.17 -4.96
C GLU A 99 -12.26 0.05 -5.46
N TYR A 100 -13.22 0.06 -4.54
CA TYR A 100 -14.59 0.47 -4.80
C TYR A 100 -14.85 1.87 -4.25
N GLY A 101 -15.44 2.75 -5.08
CA GLY A 101 -15.80 4.11 -4.70
C GLY A 101 -16.81 4.13 -3.55
N GLU A 102 -16.72 5.16 -2.69
CA GLU A 102 -17.49 5.21 -1.44
C GLU A 102 -19.00 5.44 -1.65
N GLN A 103 -19.40 6.20 -2.69
CA GLN A 103 -20.81 6.53 -2.92
C GLN A 103 -21.55 5.45 -3.69
N PHE A 104 -21.00 4.98 -4.81
CA PHE A 104 -21.69 4.09 -5.74
C PHE A 104 -20.98 2.74 -5.92
N GLY A 105 -19.95 2.46 -5.15
CA GLY A 105 -19.21 1.20 -5.27
C GLY A 105 -18.52 1.01 -6.64
N ARG A 106 -18.40 2.05 -7.46
CA ARG A 106 -17.79 1.96 -8.80
C ARG A 106 -16.33 1.56 -8.69
N PRO A 107 -15.85 0.59 -9.49
CA PRO A 107 -14.45 0.20 -9.49
C PRO A 107 -13.53 1.34 -9.96
N HIS A 108 -12.47 1.58 -9.20
CA HIS A 108 -11.42 2.54 -9.50
C HIS A 108 -10.05 1.89 -9.37
N TYR A 109 -9.10 2.40 -10.14
CA TYR A 109 -7.70 2.01 -10.02
C TYR A 109 -6.85 3.26 -9.79
N HIS A 110 -6.00 3.21 -8.79
CA HIS A 110 -5.04 4.27 -8.49
C HIS A 110 -3.64 3.72 -8.66
N LEU A 111 -2.85 4.37 -9.50
CA LEU A 111 -1.50 3.94 -9.83
C LEU A 111 -0.51 5.07 -9.52
N LEU A 112 0.56 4.75 -8.81
CA LEU A 112 1.78 5.54 -8.79
C LEU A 112 2.67 4.97 -9.88
N LEU A 113 2.99 5.75 -10.89
CA LEU A 113 3.95 5.40 -11.93
C LEU A 113 5.27 6.08 -11.64
N PHE A 114 6.34 5.32 -11.64
CA PHE A 114 7.71 5.80 -11.38
C PHE A 114 8.55 5.67 -12.65
N GLY A 115 9.37 6.68 -12.92
CA GLY A 115 10.18 6.77 -14.14
C GLY A 115 9.38 7.22 -15.37
N PHE A 116 8.17 7.74 -15.18
CA PHE A 116 7.29 8.15 -16.27
C PHE A 116 6.31 9.24 -15.86
N ASP A 117 6.07 10.19 -16.77
CA ASP A 117 4.94 11.10 -16.76
C ASP A 117 4.44 11.30 -18.20
N PHE A 118 3.18 11.67 -18.37
CA PHE A 118 2.57 11.87 -19.68
C PHE A 118 3.04 13.18 -20.29
N PRO A 119 3.67 13.15 -21.48
CA PRO A 119 4.26 14.35 -22.10
C PRO A 119 3.20 15.34 -22.60
N ASP A 120 1.99 14.88 -22.85
CA ASP A 120 0.85 15.64 -23.36
C ASP A 120 -0.12 16.07 -22.25
N LYS A 121 0.27 15.95 -20.98
CA LYS A 121 -0.62 16.32 -19.87
C LYS A 121 -0.96 17.82 -19.90
N LYS A 122 -2.27 18.12 -19.83
CA LYS A 122 -2.80 19.49 -19.77
C LYS A 122 -3.50 19.70 -18.43
N PHE A 123 -3.32 20.87 -17.84
CA PHE A 123 -4.05 21.23 -16.63
C PHE A 123 -5.56 21.15 -16.88
N TRP A 124 -6.27 20.55 -15.96
CA TRP A 124 -7.72 20.42 -16.03
C TRP A 124 -8.43 21.17 -14.92
N GLN A 125 -8.06 20.92 -13.66
CA GLN A 125 -8.69 21.53 -12.50
C GLN A 125 -7.79 21.45 -11.27
N GLU A 126 -8.14 22.28 -10.28
CA GLU A 126 -7.58 22.20 -8.95
C GLU A 126 -8.70 21.92 -7.93
N ARG A 127 -8.46 20.98 -7.01
CA ARG A 127 -9.36 20.67 -5.90
C ARG A 127 -8.56 20.50 -4.62
N LYS A 128 -8.86 21.28 -3.58
CA LYS A 128 -8.16 21.20 -2.29
C LYS A 128 -6.64 21.24 -2.44
N GLU A 129 -6.14 22.24 -3.14
CA GLU A 129 -4.70 22.46 -3.41
C GLU A 129 -4.02 21.32 -4.18
N LYS A 130 -4.78 20.45 -4.81
CA LYS A 130 -4.26 19.38 -5.68
C LYS A 130 -4.61 19.68 -7.12
N ARG A 131 -3.58 19.69 -7.96
CA ARG A 131 -3.72 19.87 -9.40
C ARG A 131 -4.01 18.55 -10.08
N PHE A 132 -4.97 18.59 -10.99
CA PHE A 132 -5.35 17.45 -11.82
C PHE A 132 -5.14 17.82 -13.28
N TYR A 133 -4.67 16.84 -14.02
CA TYR A 133 -4.35 16.96 -15.43
C TYR A 133 -5.08 15.87 -16.22
N ARG A 134 -5.29 16.15 -17.51
CA ARG A 134 -5.76 15.19 -18.50
C ARG A 134 -4.71 14.97 -19.58
N SER A 135 -4.74 13.82 -20.24
CA SER A 135 -3.84 13.46 -21.34
C SER A 135 -4.61 12.62 -22.33
N GLN A 136 -4.58 13.02 -23.61
CA GLN A 136 -5.20 12.24 -24.69
C GLN A 136 -4.53 10.87 -24.86
N VAL A 137 -3.22 10.81 -24.65
CA VAL A 137 -2.48 9.55 -24.65
C VAL A 137 -3.00 8.63 -23.52
N LEU A 138 -3.17 9.14 -22.30
CA LEU A 138 -3.73 8.34 -21.21
C LEU A 138 -5.14 7.84 -21.54
N GLU A 139 -5.99 8.69 -22.06
CA GLU A 139 -7.37 8.36 -22.45
C GLU A 139 -7.40 7.27 -23.53
N SER A 140 -6.52 7.34 -24.52
CA SER A 140 -6.40 6.29 -25.55
C SER A 140 -5.91 4.95 -24.99
N LEU A 141 -5.09 4.98 -23.95
CA LEU A 141 -4.60 3.78 -23.27
C LEU A 141 -5.62 3.18 -22.29
N TRP A 142 -6.61 3.97 -21.83
CA TRP A 142 -7.72 3.55 -20.98
C TRP A 142 -9.06 3.83 -21.66
N PRO A 143 -9.48 3.02 -22.64
CA PRO A 143 -10.70 3.25 -23.43
C PRO A 143 -11.99 2.91 -22.66
N PHE A 144 -11.92 2.58 -21.38
CA PHE A 144 -13.04 2.13 -20.56
C PHE A 144 -13.72 3.24 -19.77
N GLY A 145 -13.33 4.51 -19.98
CA GLY A 145 -13.96 5.63 -19.30
C GLY A 145 -13.01 6.73 -18.89
N TYR A 146 -13.11 7.19 -17.63
CA TYR A 146 -12.46 8.41 -17.18
C TYR A 146 -11.07 8.16 -16.64
N SER A 147 -10.19 9.12 -16.87
CA SER A 147 -8.84 9.09 -16.32
C SER A 147 -8.41 10.47 -15.85
N SER A 148 -7.51 10.52 -14.88
CA SER A 148 -6.88 11.76 -14.44
C SER A 148 -5.45 11.51 -13.96
N ILE A 149 -4.63 12.57 -14.02
CA ILE A 149 -3.25 12.56 -13.57
C ILE A 149 -3.11 13.59 -12.45
N SER A 150 -2.29 13.29 -11.45
CA SER A 150 -1.84 14.24 -10.44
C SER A 150 -0.42 13.89 -9.97
N ASP A 151 0.11 14.68 -9.02
CA ASP A 151 1.47 14.51 -8.55
C ASP A 151 1.61 13.35 -7.55
N VAL A 152 2.81 12.74 -7.55
CA VAL A 152 3.19 11.75 -6.54
C VAL A 152 3.64 12.50 -5.29
N THR A 153 2.85 12.40 -4.24
CA THR A 153 3.14 12.97 -2.91
C THR A 153 3.06 11.88 -1.85
N PHE A 154 3.54 12.17 -0.63
CA PHE A 154 3.38 11.24 0.49
C PHE A 154 1.89 10.93 0.74
N GLU A 155 1.04 11.91 0.60
CA GLU A 155 -0.41 11.81 0.78
C GLU A 155 -1.04 10.91 -0.28
N SER A 156 -0.65 11.07 -1.57
CA SER A 156 -1.14 10.20 -2.65
C SER A 156 -0.61 8.77 -2.51
N ALA A 157 0.64 8.58 -2.10
CA ALA A 157 1.21 7.27 -1.81
C ALA A 157 0.55 6.59 -0.61
N ALA A 158 0.31 7.34 0.48
CA ALA A 158 -0.43 6.84 1.64
C ALA A 158 -1.89 6.52 1.29
N TYR A 159 -2.49 7.27 0.38
CA TYR A 159 -3.84 7.03 -0.12
C TYR A 159 -3.91 5.66 -0.81
N VAL A 160 -3.09 5.40 -1.80
CA VAL A 160 -3.04 4.09 -2.49
C VAL A 160 -2.76 2.95 -1.50
N ALA A 161 -1.85 3.16 -0.57
CA ALA A 161 -1.50 2.15 0.43
C ALA A 161 -2.63 1.86 1.43
N ARG A 162 -3.52 2.83 1.72
CA ARG A 162 -4.65 2.64 2.63
C ARG A 162 -5.74 1.73 2.08
N TYR A 163 -5.95 1.69 0.78
CA TYR A 163 -7.04 0.90 0.20
C TYR A 163 -6.88 -0.60 0.39
N VAL A 164 -5.65 -1.12 0.40
CA VAL A 164 -5.42 -2.52 0.81
C VAL A 164 -5.92 -2.83 2.22
N MET A 165 -6.01 -1.78 3.04
CA MET A 165 -6.45 -1.93 4.42
C MET A 165 -7.98 -1.91 4.57
N LYS A 166 -8.71 -1.49 3.53
CA LYS A 166 -10.17 -1.59 3.48
C LYS A 166 -10.62 -3.03 3.24
N LYS A 167 -9.77 -3.86 2.66
CA LYS A 167 -10.07 -5.27 2.40
C LYS A 167 -10.57 -5.97 3.67
N ILE A 168 -11.76 -6.52 3.57
CA ILE A 168 -12.35 -7.34 4.62
C ILE A 168 -11.88 -8.78 4.41
N ASN A 169 -11.39 -9.40 5.49
CA ASN A 169 -10.92 -10.77 5.50
C ASN A 169 -11.68 -11.58 6.56
N GLY A 170 -11.57 -12.91 6.48
CA GLY A 170 -12.20 -13.83 7.43
C GLY A 170 -13.68 -14.05 7.15
N LYS A 171 -14.44 -14.49 8.16
CA LYS A 171 -15.86 -14.91 8.03
C LYS A 171 -16.79 -13.87 7.40
N ASN A 172 -16.50 -12.59 7.56
CA ASN A 172 -17.33 -11.51 7.02
C ASN A 172 -17.01 -11.16 5.56
N ALA A 173 -15.95 -11.73 4.98
CA ALA A 173 -15.51 -11.41 3.62
C ALA A 173 -16.56 -11.84 2.58
N THR A 174 -17.08 -13.06 2.68
CA THR A 174 -18.08 -13.59 1.74
C THR A 174 -19.34 -12.72 1.70
N LYS A 175 -19.87 -12.34 2.88
CA LYS A 175 -21.05 -11.46 2.94
C LYS A 175 -20.77 -10.08 2.37
N HIS A 176 -19.56 -9.53 2.58
CA HIS A 176 -19.20 -8.18 2.11
C HIS A 176 -18.98 -8.11 0.60
N TYR A 177 -18.36 -9.14 0.02
CA TYR A 177 -18.03 -9.18 -1.41
C TYR A 177 -19.09 -9.88 -2.26
N ARG A 178 -20.16 -10.38 -1.66
CA ARG A 178 -21.34 -10.84 -2.37
C ARG A 178 -22.27 -9.67 -2.59
N LYS A 179 -22.49 -9.29 -3.84
CA LYS A 179 -23.41 -8.25 -4.26
C LYS A 179 -24.60 -8.86 -4.96
N THR A 180 -25.77 -8.29 -4.75
CA THR A 180 -26.99 -8.68 -5.47
C THR A 180 -27.42 -7.51 -6.34
N ASP A 181 -27.66 -7.78 -7.59
CA ASP A 181 -28.25 -6.83 -8.52
C ASP A 181 -29.71 -6.56 -8.07
N PRO A 182 -30.08 -5.30 -7.81
CA PRO A 182 -31.42 -4.98 -7.34
C PRO A 182 -32.52 -5.17 -8.39
N GLU A 183 -32.18 -5.16 -9.68
CA GLU A 183 -33.14 -5.29 -10.78
C GLU A 183 -33.39 -6.76 -11.16
N THR A 184 -32.32 -7.55 -11.23
CA THR A 184 -32.38 -8.95 -11.67
C THR A 184 -32.43 -9.95 -10.53
N GLY A 185 -32.05 -9.55 -9.30
CA GLY A 185 -31.89 -10.44 -8.14
C GLY A 185 -30.67 -11.35 -8.23
N GLU A 186 -29.84 -11.25 -9.28
CA GLU A 186 -28.67 -12.05 -9.46
C GLU A 186 -27.56 -11.68 -8.45
N SER A 187 -26.91 -12.68 -7.86
CA SER A 187 -25.85 -12.47 -6.87
C SER A 187 -24.48 -12.79 -7.43
N PHE A 188 -23.53 -11.87 -7.25
CA PHE A 188 -22.15 -11.98 -7.73
C PHE A 188 -21.14 -11.92 -6.59
N ASP A 189 -20.09 -12.70 -6.68
CA ASP A 189 -18.91 -12.58 -5.83
C ASP A 189 -17.89 -11.67 -6.50
N VAL A 190 -17.79 -10.42 -6.04
CA VAL A 190 -16.89 -9.43 -6.63
C VAL A 190 -15.47 -9.57 -6.09
N GLN A 191 -14.48 -9.23 -6.94
CA GLN A 191 -13.07 -9.26 -6.58
C GLN A 191 -12.79 -8.30 -5.43
N PRO A 192 -12.24 -8.76 -4.29
CA PRO A 192 -11.81 -7.88 -3.21
C PRO A 192 -10.77 -6.85 -3.66
N GLU A 193 -10.70 -5.72 -2.96
CA GLU A 193 -9.67 -4.71 -3.15
C GLU A 193 -8.27 -5.35 -3.07
N TYR A 194 -7.36 -4.86 -3.91
CA TYR A 194 -6.02 -5.44 -4.01
C TYR A 194 -4.96 -4.40 -4.35
N ASN A 195 -3.71 -4.73 -4.02
CA ASN A 195 -2.54 -4.00 -4.54
C ASN A 195 -1.76 -4.88 -5.51
N SER A 196 -1.10 -4.22 -6.43
CA SER A 196 -0.08 -4.81 -7.29
C SER A 196 1.08 -3.83 -7.46
N MET A 197 2.27 -4.35 -7.70
CA MET A 197 3.46 -3.52 -7.81
C MET A 197 4.57 -4.18 -8.60
N SER A 198 5.56 -3.39 -9.00
CA SER A 198 6.82 -3.90 -9.52
C SER A 198 7.59 -4.65 -8.42
N LEU A 199 8.05 -5.87 -8.72
CA LEU A 199 8.64 -6.78 -7.72
C LEU A 199 10.14 -7.02 -7.91
N LYS A 200 10.66 -6.91 -9.12
CA LYS A 200 12.06 -7.22 -9.44
C LYS A 200 12.73 -6.01 -10.09
N PRO A 201 13.52 -5.26 -9.32
CA PRO A 201 13.66 -5.30 -7.86
C PRO A 201 12.39 -4.78 -7.16
N GLY A 202 12.30 -4.97 -5.83
CA GLY A 202 11.17 -4.44 -5.04
C GLY A 202 11.14 -2.90 -5.04
N ILE A 203 9.97 -2.31 -4.74
CA ILE A 203 9.84 -0.84 -4.61
C ILE A 203 10.80 -0.31 -3.54
N ALA A 204 11.54 0.76 -3.87
CA ALA A 204 12.59 1.42 -3.09
C ALA A 204 13.86 0.59 -2.86
N TYR A 205 14.10 -0.45 -3.65
CA TYR A 205 15.34 -1.23 -3.57
C TYR A 205 16.58 -0.38 -3.88
N HIS A 206 16.58 0.36 -4.97
CA HIS A 206 17.70 1.21 -5.38
C HIS A 206 17.96 2.35 -4.40
N TRP A 207 16.90 2.93 -3.85
CA TRP A 207 17.03 3.93 -2.80
C TRP A 207 17.70 3.34 -1.56
N PHE A 208 17.23 2.18 -1.09
CA PHE A 208 17.79 1.54 0.08
C PHE A 208 19.28 1.20 -0.09
N ASN A 209 19.65 0.65 -1.23
CA ASN A 209 21.08 0.33 -1.51
C ASN A 209 21.98 1.57 -1.48
N ARG A 210 21.45 2.74 -1.83
CA ARG A 210 22.22 4.00 -1.84
C ARG A 210 22.26 4.67 -0.47
N TYR A 211 21.19 4.57 0.31
CA TYR A 211 20.98 5.36 1.52
C TYR A 211 20.71 4.51 2.77
N SER A 212 21.15 3.25 2.78
CA SER A 212 20.98 2.37 3.95
C SER A 212 21.68 2.92 5.20
N SER A 213 22.83 3.61 5.05
CA SER A 213 23.54 4.30 6.14
C SER A 213 22.77 5.44 6.76
N ASP A 214 21.83 6.06 6.04
CA ASP A 214 20.94 7.11 6.59
C ASP A 214 19.78 6.52 7.42
N VAL A 215 19.51 5.23 7.25
CA VAL A 215 18.47 4.49 7.97
C VAL A 215 19.04 3.81 9.20
N TYR A 216 20.20 3.22 9.07
CA TYR A 216 20.92 2.49 10.13
C TYR A 216 22.25 3.20 10.44
N PRO A 217 22.64 3.33 11.70
CA PRO A 217 22.17 2.63 12.91
C PRO A 217 20.99 3.29 13.64
N GLU A 218 20.44 4.42 13.17
CA GLU A 218 19.36 5.17 13.86
C GLU A 218 18.01 4.44 13.86
N ASP A 219 17.84 3.43 13.02
CA ASP A 219 16.63 2.63 12.88
C ASP A 219 15.37 3.48 12.62
N CYS A 220 15.51 4.50 11.82
CA CYS A 220 14.40 5.35 11.39
C CYS A 220 14.66 5.97 10.01
N VAL A 221 13.57 6.40 9.38
CA VAL A 221 13.59 7.21 8.16
C VAL A 221 13.06 8.59 8.50
N THR A 222 13.71 9.64 8.04
CA THR A 222 13.23 11.00 8.22
C THR A 222 12.48 11.46 6.97
N HIS A 223 11.25 11.94 7.15
CA HIS A 223 10.46 12.55 6.09
C HIS A 223 9.83 13.86 6.58
N LYS A 224 10.11 14.97 5.89
CA LYS A 224 9.64 16.32 6.27
C LYS A 224 9.89 16.62 7.77
N GLY A 225 11.12 16.34 8.26
CA GLY A 225 11.53 16.56 9.63
C GLY A 225 10.96 15.58 10.68
N LYS A 226 10.14 14.61 10.27
CA LYS A 226 9.55 13.62 11.19
C LYS A 226 10.23 12.27 11.05
N LYS A 227 10.63 11.67 12.17
CA LYS A 227 11.15 10.30 12.23
C LYS A 227 10.00 9.30 12.05
N ILE A 228 10.14 8.42 11.08
CA ILE A 228 9.21 7.33 10.75
C ILE A 228 9.92 6.01 11.00
N GLN A 229 9.22 5.03 11.55
CA GLN A 229 9.76 3.70 11.77
C GLN A 229 10.22 3.08 10.44
N THR A 230 11.39 2.44 10.48
CA THR A 230 11.97 1.73 9.34
C THR A 230 10.99 0.72 8.75
N PRO A 231 10.76 0.73 7.42
CA PRO A 231 9.96 -0.27 6.74
C PRO A 231 10.55 -1.67 6.89
N ARG A 232 9.71 -2.68 7.16
CA ARG A 232 10.15 -4.08 7.26
C ARG A 232 10.86 -4.60 6.00
N TYR A 233 10.62 -3.99 4.87
CA TYR A 233 11.34 -4.33 3.64
C TYR A 233 12.82 -4.00 3.75
N TYR A 234 13.19 -2.88 4.36
CA TYR A 234 14.58 -2.49 4.57
C TYR A 234 15.26 -3.40 5.58
N ASP A 235 14.56 -3.78 6.64
CA ASP A 235 15.05 -4.79 7.58
C ASP A 235 15.44 -6.09 6.87
N LYS A 236 14.59 -6.58 5.95
CA LYS A 236 14.88 -7.78 5.16
C LYS A 236 16.07 -7.61 4.22
N GLN A 237 16.25 -6.42 3.64
CA GLN A 237 17.42 -6.14 2.81
C GLN A 237 18.68 -6.09 3.67
N LEU A 238 18.65 -5.42 4.83
CA LEU A 238 19.78 -5.39 5.77
C LEU A 238 20.13 -6.79 6.27
N GLU A 239 19.13 -7.60 6.67
CA GLU A 239 19.33 -8.99 7.10
C GLU A 239 20.03 -9.83 6.02
N ALA A 240 19.71 -9.60 4.75
CA ALA A 240 20.31 -10.32 3.63
C ALA A 240 21.73 -9.84 3.30
N THR A 241 22.04 -8.54 3.48
CA THR A 241 23.34 -7.95 3.11
C THR A 241 24.31 -7.84 4.29
N ASN A 242 23.80 -7.57 5.48
CA ASN A 242 24.58 -7.42 6.72
C ASN A 242 23.82 -8.00 7.92
N PRO A 243 23.76 -9.33 8.07
CA PRO A 243 23.03 -9.99 9.16
C PRO A 243 23.55 -9.62 10.55
N GLY A 244 24.86 -9.33 10.69
CA GLY A 244 25.48 -8.92 11.97
C GLY A 244 24.93 -7.59 12.46
N GLU A 245 24.86 -6.58 11.60
CA GLU A 245 24.28 -5.28 11.92
C GLU A 245 22.77 -5.41 12.23
N TYR A 246 22.05 -6.23 11.47
CA TYR A 246 20.63 -6.47 11.73
C TYR A 246 20.38 -7.08 13.13
N GLU A 247 21.23 -8.00 13.60
CA GLU A 247 21.13 -8.53 14.96
C GLU A 247 21.36 -7.45 16.03
N ILE A 248 22.28 -6.52 15.81
CA ILE A 248 22.49 -5.38 16.71
C ILE A 248 21.23 -4.50 16.78
N ILE A 249 20.64 -4.19 15.62
CA ILE A 249 19.39 -3.42 15.56
C ILE A 249 18.25 -4.14 16.31
N LYS A 250 18.10 -5.45 16.11
CA LYS A 250 17.10 -6.26 16.85
C LYS A 250 17.28 -6.17 18.36
N LYS A 251 18.51 -6.32 18.86
CA LYS A 251 18.82 -6.20 20.29
C LYS A 251 18.46 -4.81 20.83
N ARG A 252 18.81 -3.73 20.12
CA ARG A 252 18.46 -2.35 20.48
C ARG A 252 16.93 -2.16 20.54
N ARG A 253 16.18 -2.72 19.59
CA ARG A 253 14.70 -2.68 19.59
C ARG A 253 14.11 -3.39 20.80
N ILE A 254 14.67 -4.52 21.22
CA ILE A 254 14.23 -5.26 22.41
C ILE A 254 14.46 -4.42 23.67
N ILE A 255 15.65 -3.87 23.84
CA ILE A 255 15.98 -3.00 25.00
C ILE A 255 15.03 -1.79 25.03
N LYS A 256 14.80 -1.14 23.89
CA LYS A 256 13.87 -0.01 23.77
C LYS A 256 12.42 -0.41 24.13
N ALA A 257 11.98 -1.60 23.73
CA ALA A 257 10.66 -2.11 24.05
C ALA A 257 10.51 -2.40 25.55
N GLN A 258 11.55 -2.96 26.19
CA GLN A 258 11.58 -3.23 27.64
C GLN A 258 11.50 -1.93 28.45
N LYS A 259 12.25 -0.89 28.09
CA LYS A 259 12.18 0.44 28.71
C LYS A 259 10.79 1.07 28.67
N ASN A 260 9.95 0.67 27.72
CA ASN A 260 8.59 1.17 27.54
C ASN A 260 7.51 0.13 27.93
N ALA A 261 7.85 -0.87 28.75
CA ALA A 261 6.94 -1.96 29.09
C ALA A 261 5.65 -1.47 29.75
N GLU A 262 5.72 -0.51 30.66
CA GLU A 262 4.58 0.11 31.33
C GLU A 262 3.57 0.74 30.36
N ASN A 263 4.05 1.27 29.24
CA ASN A 263 3.20 1.86 28.22
C ASN A 263 2.61 0.82 27.25
N ASN A 264 2.93 -0.45 27.42
CA ASN A 264 2.48 -1.57 26.62
C ASN A 264 1.61 -2.57 27.40
N THR A 265 1.08 -2.17 28.57
CA THR A 265 0.05 -2.93 29.28
C THR A 265 -1.25 -2.98 28.47
N TYR A 266 -2.10 -3.95 28.76
CA TYR A 266 -3.37 -4.14 28.02
C TYR A 266 -4.22 -2.86 28.02
N ASP A 267 -4.40 -2.21 29.16
CA ASP A 267 -5.23 -1.01 29.30
C ASP A 267 -4.65 0.18 28.53
N ARG A 268 -3.33 0.34 28.58
CA ARG A 268 -2.63 1.38 27.81
C ARG A 268 -2.77 1.16 26.31
N LEU A 269 -2.66 -0.09 25.85
CA LEU A 269 -2.86 -0.42 24.44
C LEU A 269 -4.29 -0.18 23.98
N LYS A 270 -5.30 -0.52 24.82
CA LYS A 270 -6.72 -0.27 24.54
C LYS A 270 -7.01 1.24 24.45
N THR A 271 -6.49 2.03 25.39
CA THR A 271 -6.60 3.50 25.37
C THR A 271 -5.98 4.09 24.10
N ARG A 272 -4.78 3.65 23.75
CA ARG A 272 -4.09 4.09 22.53
C ARG A 272 -4.84 3.70 21.25
N GLU A 273 -5.49 2.56 21.24
CA GLU A 273 -6.35 2.15 20.12
C GLU A 273 -7.57 3.07 20.00
N SER A 274 -8.24 3.38 21.10
CA SER A 274 -9.39 4.31 21.13
C SER A 274 -9.00 5.70 20.64
N ILE A 275 -7.91 6.28 21.18
CA ILE A 275 -7.38 7.58 20.71
C ILE A 275 -7.04 7.54 19.20
N THR A 276 -6.45 6.44 18.75
CA THR A 276 -6.11 6.29 17.33
C THR A 276 -7.34 6.23 16.46
N LYS A 277 -8.39 5.52 16.88
CA LYS A 277 -9.69 5.47 16.18
C LYS A 277 -10.32 6.85 16.11
N SER A 278 -10.37 7.58 17.23
CA SER A 278 -10.92 8.95 17.28
C SER A 278 -10.13 9.91 16.38
N LYS A 279 -8.80 9.86 16.40
CA LYS A 279 -7.98 10.66 15.47
C LYS A 279 -8.27 10.31 14.00
N GLN A 280 -8.47 9.04 13.68
CA GLN A 280 -8.76 8.63 12.30
C GLN A 280 -10.16 9.05 11.84
N SER A 281 -11.14 9.15 12.74
CA SER A 281 -12.50 9.63 12.39
C SER A 281 -12.53 11.12 12.02
N LEU A 282 -11.55 11.90 12.44
CA LEU A 282 -11.40 13.30 12.06
C LEU A 282 -10.90 13.53 10.63
N TYR A 283 -10.33 12.52 9.98
CA TYR A 283 -9.92 12.64 8.59
C TYR A 283 -11.14 12.56 7.68
N GLN A 284 -11.18 13.39 6.61
CA GLN A 284 -12.29 13.44 5.65
C GLN A 284 -12.60 12.09 4.96
N ARG A 285 -11.72 11.11 5.08
CA ARG A 285 -11.88 9.73 4.61
C ARG A 285 -11.34 8.79 5.69
N PRO A 286 -12.12 8.54 6.74
CA PRO A 286 -11.72 7.65 7.82
C PRO A 286 -11.53 6.22 7.29
N LEU A 287 -10.62 5.49 7.92
CA LEU A 287 -10.56 4.05 7.78
C LEU A 287 -11.75 3.47 8.55
N LYS A 288 -12.78 3.00 7.83
CA LYS A 288 -13.87 2.23 8.43
C LYS A 288 -13.43 0.83 8.79
#